data_4f84c54c857a9d49f8ab1340d2ee3d51
#
_entry.id   4f84c54c857a9d49f8ab1340d2ee3d51
#
_cell.length_a   1.000
_cell.length_b   1.000
_cell.length_c   1.000
_cell.angle_alpha   90.00
_cell.angle_beta   90.00
_cell.angle_gamma   90.00
#
_symmetry.space_group_name_H-M   'P 1'
#
loop_
_entity.id
_entity.type
_entity.pdbx_description
1 polymer ?
#
loop_
_entity_poly.entity_id
_entity_poly.type
_entity_poly.pdbx_seq_one_letter_code
_entity_poly.pdbx_strand_id
1 'polypeptide(L)'
;MKYLDPKADLTFKKIFGNHPARLISLLNALLPLSDEEQIHEIEYLPTELVPQLEGGKNTIVDVLCTDTKGRKFCVEMQMEWSDAFQQRVLFNASKLYVSQAKKGGKYSELQPVYSLNLVNDIFAHDTPDFIHNYRIVHDKDSNKVIKGLHFTFIELPKFLIPLPTSA
;
A
#
# COMPACT_ATOMS: atom_id res chain seq x y z
N MET A 1 15.50 21.79 -18.68
CA MET A 1 14.68 21.58 -17.48
C MET A 1 14.99 20.19 -16.93
N LYS A 2 15.48 20.09 -15.70
CA LYS A 2 15.79 18.79 -15.12
C LYS A 2 14.50 18.25 -14.48
N TYR A 3 13.88 17.24 -15.09
CA TYR A 3 12.71 16.58 -14.50
C TYR A 3 13.14 15.82 -13.24
N LEU A 4 12.35 15.96 -12.17
CA LEU A 4 12.54 15.18 -10.94
C LEU A 4 12.08 13.74 -11.19
N ASP A 5 12.88 12.78 -10.75
CA ASP A 5 12.51 11.37 -10.81
C ASP A 5 11.32 11.11 -9.87
N PRO A 6 10.16 10.66 -10.39
CA PRO A 6 8.99 10.39 -9.54
C PRO A 6 9.22 9.24 -8.55
N LYS A 7 10.26 8.43 -8.73
CA LYS A 7 10.65 7.34 -7.82
C LYS A 7 11.50 7.83 -6.65
N ALA A 8 12.04 9.06 -6.72
CA ALA A 8 12.74 9.65 -5.59
C ALA A 8 11.77 9.94 -4.44
N ASP A 9 12.15 9.57 -3.21
CA ASP A 9 11.31 9.63 -2.00
C ASP A 9 10.58 10.98 -1.83
N LEU A 10 11.31 12.09 -1.89
CA LEU A 10 10.70 13.42 -1.75
C LEU A 10 9.74 13.75 -2.90
N THR A 11 10.06 13.33 -4.12
CA THR A 11 9.21 13.58 -5.29
C THR A 11 7.94 12.75 -5.20
N PHE A 12 8.05 11.47 -4.83
CA PHE A 12 6.92 10.58 -4.62
C PHE A 12 5.95 11.15 -3.57
N LYS A 13 6.45 11.54 -2.40
CA LYS A 13 5.67 12.15 -1.33
C LYS A 13 4.98 13.45 -1.79
N LYS A 14 5.65 14.28 -2.57
CA LYS A 14 5.04 15.49 -3.14
C LYS A 14 3.93 15.19 -4.14
N ILE A 15 4.11 14.17 -4.99
CA ILE A 15 3.12 13.82 -6.02
C ILE A 15 1.86 13.23 -5.39
N PHE A 16 2.01 12.35 -4.41
CA PHE A 16 0.90 11.57 -3.86
C PHE A 16 0.48 11.99 -2.45
N GLY A 17 1.38 12.55 -1.66
CA GLY A 17 1.10 12.97 -0.28
C GLY A 17 0.33 14.28 -0.13
N ASN A 18 0.21 15.09 -1.21
CA ASN A 18 -0.44 16.40 -1.18
C ASN A 18 -1.51 16.57 -2.26
N HIS A 19 -1.80 15.52 -3.02
CA HIS A 19 -2.74 15.57 -4.14
C HIS A 19 -3.74 14.40 -4.06
N PRO A 20 -4.87 14.56 -3.36
CA PRO A 20 -5.84 13.47 -3.14
C PRO A 20 -6.30 12.80 -4.43
N ALA A 21 -6.61 13.57 -5.47
CA ALA A 21 -7.07 13.03 -6.75
C ALA A 21 -6.04 12.09 -7.41
N ARG A 22 -4.74 12.40 -7.30
CA ARG A 22 -3.66 11.54 -7.82
C ARG A 22 -3.53 10.26 -7.01
N LEU A 23 -3.61 10.37 -5.69
CA LEU A 23 -3.53 9.21 -4.81
C LEU A 23 -4.74 8.28 -5.01
N ILE A 24 -5.94 8.81 -5.10
CA ILE A 24 -7.16 8.05 -5.39
C ILE A 24 -7.02 7.31 -6.73
N SER A 25 -6.55 7.99 -7.78
CA SER A 25 -6.32 7.38 -9.09
C SER A 25 -5.31 6.23 -9.02
N LEU A 26 -4.20 6.41 -8.30
CA LEU A 26 -3.18 5.37 -8.10
C LEU A 26 -3.75 4.15 -7.37
N LEU A 27 -4.44 4.38 -6.26
CA LEU A 27 -5.02 3.30 -5.44
C LEU A 27 -6.07 2.50 -6.22
N ASN A 28 -6.99 3.19 -6.90
CA ASN A 28 -8.03 2.55 -7.70
C ASN A 28 -7.47 1.78 -8.91
N ALA A 29 -6.37 2.25 -9.49
CA ALA A 29 -5.74 1.58 -10.63
C ALA A 29 -4.98 0.30 -10.24
N LEU A 30 -4.37 0.25 -9.06
CA LEU A 30 -3.42 -0.79 -8.69
C LEU A 30 -3.93 -1.77 -7.63
N LEU A 31 -4.88 -1.36 -6.79
CA LEU A 31 -5.45 -2.25 -5.79
C LEU A 31 -6.56 -3.13 -6.40
N PRO A 32 -6.70 -4.37 -5.92
CA PRO A 32 -7.73 -5.30 -6.41
C PRO A 32 -9.11 -4.96 -5.82
N LEU A 33 -9.61 -3.77 -6.10
CA LEU A 33 -10.90 -3.28 -5.65
C LEU A 33 -11.97 -3.53 -6.72
N SER A 34 -13.15 -4.02 -6.30
CA SER A 34 -14.32 -4.09 -7.19
C SER A 34 -14.86 -2.68 -7.48
N ASP A 35 -15.78 -2.55 -8.45
CA ASP A 35 -16.40 -1.28 -8.79
C ASP A 35 -17.13 -0.63 -7.59
N GLU A 36 -17.72 -1.46 -6.73
CA GLU A 36 -18.39 -1.01 -5.50
C GLU A 36 -17.41 -0.59 -4.39
N GLU A 37 -16.16 -1.02 -4.49
CA GLU A 37 -15.10 -0.74 -3.53
C GLU A 37 -14.21 0.43 -3.94
N GLN A 38 -14.45 1.05 -5.10
CA GLN A 38 -13.68 2.19 -5.59
C GLN A 38 -13.65 3.32 -4.54
N ILE A 39 -12.49 3.97 -4.47
CA ILE A 39 -12.22 5.07 -3.55
C ILE A 39 -12.62 6.37 -4.25
N HIS A 40 -13.44 7.18 -3.60
CA HIS A 40 -13.92 8.47 -4.14
C HIS A 40 -13.38 9.65 -3.34
N GLU A 41 -13.12 9.47 -2.07
CA GLU A 41 -12.65 10.49 -1.16
C GLU A 41 -11.70 9.90 -0.13
N ILE A 42 -10.65 10.65 0.22
CA ILE A 42 -9.66 10.28 1.22
C ILE A 42 -9.36 11.42 2.18
N GLU A 43 -8.91 11.05 3.38
CA GLU A 43 -8.29 11.94 4.35
C GLU A 43 -6.87 11.44 4.62
N TYR A 44 -5.87 12.32 4.50
CA TYR A 44 -4.49 11.98 4.86
C TYR A 44 -4.35 11.82 6.37
N LEU A 45 -3.55 10.84 6.76
CA LEU A 45 -3.20 10.56 8.14
C LEU A 45 -1.71 10.82 8.37
N PRO A 46 -1.28 11.04 9.62
CA PRO A 46 0.14 11.10 9.97
C PRO A 46 0.87 9.83 9.55
N THR A 47 2.02 9.99 8.87
CA THR A 47 2.80 8.88 8.31
C THR A 47 3.69 8.19 9.34
N GLU A 48 3.89 8.77 10.51
CA GLU A 48 4.61 8.15 11.62
C GLU A 48 3.72 7.15 12.35
N LEU A 49 4.15 5.89 12.35
CA LEU A 49 3.46 4.81 13.05
C LEU A 49 4.06 4.64 14.45
N VAL A 50 3.38 5.23 15.42
CA VAL A 50 3.80 5.18 16.84
C VAL A 50 3.72 3.74 17.36
N PRO A 51 4.69 3.27 18.18
CA PRO A 51 4.63 1.95 18.77
C PRO A 51 3.46 1.84 19.75
N GLN A 52 2.83 0.68 19.77
CA GLN A 52 1.74 0.38 20.70
C GLN A 52 2.23 0.03 22.11
N LEU A 53 3.52 -0.31 22.23
CA LEU A 53 4.18 -0.68 23.48
C LEU A 53 5.38 0.24 23.72
N GLU A 54 5.63 0.57 24.99
CA GLU A 54 6.81 1.32 25.40
C GLU A 54 8.10 0.60 24.94
N GLY A 55 9.05 1.35 24.37
CA GLY A 55 10.27 0.78 23.78
C GLY A 55 10.09 0.09 22.42
N GLY A 56 8.87 0.09 21.88
CA GLY A 56 8.58 -0.44 20.54
C GLY A 56 9.18 0.40 19.42
N LYS A 57 9.31 -0.20 18.24
CA LYS A 57 9.92 0.43 17.08
C LYS A 57 8.98 1.44 16.40
N ASN A 58 9.42 2.70 16.28
CA ASN A 58 8.80 3.68 15.39
C ASN A 58 9.09 3.34 13.93
N THR A 59 8.11 3.50 13.08
CA THR A 59 8.26 3.38 11.63
C THR A 59 7.54 4.51 10.92
N ILE A 60 8.05 4.92 9.77
CA ILE A 60 7.45 5.94 8.92
C ILE A 60 7.12 5.30 7.58
N VAL A 61 5.92 5.56 7.08
CA VAL A 61 5.49 5.18 5.73
C VAL A 61 5.47 6.42 4.84
N ASP A 62 5.50 6.25 3.52
CA ASP A 62 5.59 7.39 2.61
C ASP A 62 4.28 8.17 2.55
N VAL A 63 3.16 7.47 2.40
CA VAL A 63 1.81 8.05 2.38
C VAL A 63 0.85 7.18 3.17
N LEU A 64 0.01 7.80 3.97
CA LEU A 64 -1.05 7.13 4.73
C LEU A 64 -2.35 7.91 4.60
N CYS A 65 -3.45 7.23 4.29
CA CYS A 65 -4.77 7.83 4.23
C CYS A 65 -5.86 6.85 4.67
N THR A 66 -7.03 7.40 4.90
CA THR A 66 -8.27 6.66 5.15
C THR A 66 -9.35 7.14 4.19
N ASP A 67 -10.28 6.27 3.82
CA ASP A 67 -11.46 6.64 3.05
C ASP A 67 -12.70 6.85 3.93
N THR A 68 -13.83 7.18 3.30
CA THR A 68 -15.11 7.39 3.99
C THR A 68 -15.66 6.14 4.67
N LYS A 69 -15.21 4.95 4.27
CA LYS A 69 -15.57 3.66 4.91
C LYS A 69 -14.63 3.30 6.07
N GLY A 70 -13.63 4.13 6.36
CA GLY A 70 -12.63 3.89 7.40
C GLY A 70 -11.53 2.92 7.03
N ARG A 71 -11.47 2.43 5.78
CA ARG A 71 -10.37 1.59 5.29
C ARG A 71 -9.06 2.39 5.32
N LYS A 72 -7.96 1.75 5.68
CA LYS A 72 -6.63 2.37 5.74
C LYS A 72 -5.81 1.99 4.52
N PHE A 73 -5.14 2.97 3.93
CA PHE A 73 -4.28 2.78 2.77
C PHE A 73 -2.89 3.32 3.07
N CYS A 74 -1.91 2.42 3.07
CA CYS A 74 -0.50 2.71 3.27
C CYS A 74 0.21 2.52 1.94
N VAL A 75 0.95 3.54 1.49
CA VAL A 75 1.69 3.47 0.22
C VAL A 75 3.17 3.71 0.49
N GLU A 76 4.01 2.84 -0.04
CA GLU A 76 5.47 2.94 0.04
C GLU A 76 6.12 2.84 -1.34
N MET A 77 7.19 3.60 -1.53
CA MET A 77 8.09 3.50 -2.69
C MET A 77 9.43 2.94 -2.23
N GLN A 78 9.84 1.80 -2.80
CA GLN A 78 11.06 1.09 -2.44
C GLN A 78 11.96 0.90 -3.68
N MET A 79 13.24 1.24 -3.55
CA MET A 79 14.18 1.16 -4.68
C MET A 79 14.68 -0.26 -4.92
N GLU A 80 14.88 -1.06 -3.86
CA GLU A 80 15.41 -2.41 -3.94
C GLU A 80 14.56 -3.37 -3.12
N TRP A 81 14.38 -4.58 -3.64
CA TRP A 81 13.71 -5.66 -2.91
C TRP A 81 14.63 -6.26 -1.85
N SER A 82 14.07 -6.63 -0.72
CA SER A 82 14.71 -7.46 0.28
C SER A 82 13.66 -8.17 1.16
N ASP A 83 14.04 -9.28 1.77
CA ASP A 83 13.18 -9.97 2.75
C ASP A 83 12.87 -9.06 3.95
N ALA A 84 13.84 -8.23 4.34
CA ALA A 84 13.66 -7.24 5.40
C ALA A 84 12.59 -6.19 5.04
N PHE A 85 12.52 -5.75 3.78
CA PHE A 85 11.47 -4.87 3.30
C PHE A 85 10.11 -5.54 3.38
N GLN A 86 9.98 -6.77 2.91
CA GLN A 86 8.73 -7.52 2.98
C GLN A 86 8.24 -7.66 4.43
N GLN A 87 9.12 -7.97 5.36
CA GLN A 87 8.79 -8.05 6.79
C GLN A 87 8.40 -6.70 7.38
N ARG A 88 9.03 -5.61 6.94
CA ARG A 88 8.66 -4.25 7.34
C ARG A 88 7.25 -3.89 6.85
N VAL A 89 6.90 -4.24 5.62
CA VAL A 89 5.55 -4.05 5.07
C VAL A 89 4.50 -4.76 5.91
N LEU A 90 4.73 -6.03 6.24
CA LEU A 90 3.85 -6.81 7.11
C LEU A 90 3.72 -6.15 8.50
N PHE A 91 4.83 -5.74 9.09
CA PHE A 91 4.87 -5.09 10.39
C PHE A 91 4.08 -3.76 10.39
N ASN A 92 4.28 -2.90 9.40
CA ASN A 92 3.59 -1.61 9.29
C ASN A 92 2.08 -1.77 9.10
N ALA A 93 1.64 -2.66 8.23
CA ALA A 93 0.23 -2.94 8.03
C ALA A 93 -0.43 -3.52 9.30
N SER A 94 0.28 -4.38 10.02
CA SER A 94 -0.19 -4.93 11.30
C SER A 94 -0.34 -3.86 12.36
N LYS A 95 0.61 -2.92 12.47
CA LYS A 95 0.51 -1.76 13.38
C LYS A 95 -0.72 -0.92 13.07
N LEU A 96 -0.96 -0.61 11.80
CA LEU A 96 -2.13 0.14 11.35
C LEU A 96 -3.43 -0.58 11.70
N TYR A 97 -3.48 -1.88 11.53
CA TYR A 97 -4.65 -2.69 11.86
C TYR A 97 -4.93 -2.65 13.37
N VAL A 98 -3.91 -2.92 14.20
CA VAL A 98 -4.01 -2.92 15.65
C VAL A 98 -4.31 -1.52 16.21
N SER A 99 -3.81 -0.45 15.59
CA SER A 99 -4.03 0.94 16.04
C SER A 99 -5.49 1.38 16.02
N GLN A 100 -6.35 0.66 15.30
CA GLN A 100 -7.80 0.92 15.28
C GLN A 100 -8.51 0.42 16.54
N ALA A 101 -7.90 -0.51 17.26
CA ALA A 101 -8.50 -1.10 18.47
C ALA A 101 -8.55 -0.07 19.60
N LYS A 102 -9.75 0.22 20.09
CA LYS A 102 -10.00 1.13 21.22
C LYS A 102 -10.52 0.34 22.41
N LYS A 103 -10.23 0.81 23.63
CA LYS A 103 -10.80 0.23 24.86
C LYS A 103 -12.33 0.27 24.77
N GLY A 104 -12.97 -0.91 24.90
CA GLY A 104 -14.42 -1.04 24.78
C GLY A 104 -14.98 -1.11 23.37
N GLY A 105 -14.13 -0.96 22.34
CA GLY A 105 -14.52 -1.15 20.94
C GLY A 105 -14.68 -2.63 20.57
N LYS A 106 -15.42 -2.90 19.52
CA LYS A 106 -15.66 -4.26 19.01
C LYS A 106 -14.66 -4.61 17.90
N TYR A 107 -14.14 -5.81 17.89
CA TYR A 107 -13.28 -6.31 16.80
C TYR A 107 -13.95 -6.30 15.44
N SER A 108 -15.28 -6.42 15.37
CA SER A 108 -16.06 -6.34 14.14
C SER A 108 -16.08 -4.95 13.49
N GLU A 109 -15.64 -3.92 14.23
CA GLU A 109 -15.56 -2.53 13.74
C GLU A 109 -14.20 -2.22 13.10
N LEU A 110 -13.21 -3.11 13.21
CA LEU A 110 -11.90 -2.95 12.59
C LEU A 110 -12.01 -3.00 11.06
N GLN A 111 -11.49 -2.00 10.41
CA GLN A 111 -11.53 -1.86 8.96
C GLN A 111 -10.27 -2.45 8.31
N PRO A 112 -10.35 -2.92 7.06
CA PRO A 112 -9.21 -3.44 6.33
C PRO A 112 -8.09 -2.42 6.16
N VAL A 113 -6.86 -2.92 6.16
CA VAL A 113 -5.65 -2.17 5.79
C VAL A 113 -5.17 -2.70 4.45
N TYR A 114 -4.97 -1.79 3.50
CA TYR A 114 -4.37 -2.05 2.19
C TYR A 114 -2.98 -1.43 2.14
N SER A 115 -1.97 -2.26 1.93
CA SER A 115 -0.58 -1.83 1.75
C SER A 115 -0.21 -1.94 0.28
N LEU A 116 0.01 -0.79 -0.37
CA LEU A 116 0.47 -0.69 -1.75
C LEU A 116 1.96 -0.36 -1.76
N ASN A 117 2.77 -1.22 -2.34
CA ASN A 117 4.21 -1.14 -2.33
C ASN A 117 4.73 -1.09 -3.77
N LEU A 118 5.23 0.07 -4.18
CA LEU A 118 5.83 0.29 -5.50
C LEU A 118 7.32 -0.03 -5.40
N VAL A 119 7.80 -1.05 -6.11
CA VAL A 119 9.18 -1.53 -6.03
C VAL A 119 9.89 -1.29 -7.35
N ASN A 120 10.99 -0.55 -7.33
CA ASN A 120 11.82 -0.32 -8.52
C ASN A 120 12.85 -1.45 -8.69
N ASP A 121 12.42 -2.69 -8.53
CA ASP A 121 13.22 -3.89 -8.65
C ASP A 121 12.37 -5.06 -9.15
N ILE A 122 13.02 -6.10 -9.65
CA ILE A 122 12.38 -7.37 -10.04
C ILE A 122 12.70 -8.41 -8.99
N PHE A 123 11.70 -8.94 -8.32
CA PHE A 123 11.83 -9.98 -7.30
C PHE A 123 11.15 -11.30 -7.69
N ALA A 124 10.19 -11.30 -8.60
CA ALA A 124 9.52 -12.48 -9.12
C ALA A 124 10.00 -12.77 -10.55
N HIS A 125 11.09 -13.54 -10.67
CA HIS A 125 11.72 -13.84 -11.96
C HIS A 125 11.01 -14.95 -12.75
N ASP A 126 10.08 -15.66 -12.12
CA ASP A 126 9.34 -16.82 -12.65
C ASP A 126 8.03 -16.45 -13.37
N THR A 127 7.64 -15.18 -13.34
CA THR A 127 6.41 -14.68 -13.96
C THR A 127 6.62 -13.34 -14.67
N PRO A 128 5.94 -13.06 -15.79
CA PRO A 128 5.92 -11.73 -16.42
C PRO A 128 5.01 -10.74 -15.69
N ASP A 129 4.17 -11.21 -14.75
CA ASP A 129 3.25 -10.35 -14.01
C ASP A 129 4.02 -9.31 -13.19
N PHE A 130 3.51 -8.09 -13.16
CA PHE A 130 4.10 -7.00 -12.40
C PHE A 130 3.30 -6.61 -11.15
N ILE A 131 2.07 -7.13 -10.99
CA ILE A 131 1.21 -6.92 -9.82
C ILE A 131 1.11 -8.21 -9.03
N HIS A 132 1.47 -8.16 -7.75
CA HIS A 132 1.43 -9.32 -6.84
C HIS A 132 0.57 -8.99 -5.63
N ASN A 133 -0.57 -9.65 -5.52
CA ASN A 133 -1.54 -9.45 -4.44
C ASN A 133 -1.47 -10.60 -3.43
N TYR A 134 -1.37 -10.23 -2.14
CA TYR A 134 -1.36 -11.17 -1.02
C TYR A 134 -2.50 -10.86 -0.06
N ARG A 135 -3.12 -11.91 0.46
CA ARG A 135 -4.18 -11.85 1.45
C ARG A 135 -4.13 -13.08 2.35
N ILE A 136 -4.78 -13.03 3.48
CA ILE A 136 -4.87 -14.16 4.41
C ILE A 136 -6.01 -15.08 3.95
N VAL A 137 -5.68 -16.32 3.55
CA VAL A 137 -6.63 -17.29 3.04
C VAL A 137 -6.48 -18.63 3.75
N HIS A 138 -7.51 -19.46 3.67
CA HIS A 138 -7.41 -20.87 4.04
C HIS A 138 -6.45 -21.60 3.09
N ASP A 139 -5.54 -22.40 3.61
CA ASP A 139 -4.45 -23.05 2.84
C ASP A 139 -4.94 -24.01 1.73
N LYS A 140 -6.13 -24.60 1.91
CA LYS A 140 -6.73 -25.53 0.94
C LYS A 140 -7.88 -24.91 0.14
N ASP A 141 -8.27 -23.67 0.42
CA ASP A 141 -9.39 -23.00 -0.25
C ASP A 141 -9.19 -21.48 -0.23
N SER A 142 -8.58 -20.96 -1.28
CA SER A 142 -8.26 -19.53 -1.40
C SER A 142 -9.50 -18.61 -1.48
N ASN A 143 -10.71 -19.16 -1.62
CA ASN A 143 -11.95 -18.38 -1.56
C ASN A 143 -12.35 -18.04 -0.12
N LYS A 144 -11.83 -18.78 0.86
CA LYS A 144 -12.05 -18.50 2.28
C LYS A 144 -11.02 -17.52 2.78
N VAL A 145 -11.41 -16.26 2.93
CA VAL A 145 -10.54 -15.13 3.25
C VAL A 145 -10.81 -14.60 4.65
N ILE A 146 -9.75 -14.41 5.44
CA ILE A 146 -9.81 -13.57 6.64
C ILE A 146 -9.54 -12.13 6.20
N LYS A 147 -10.57 -11.29 6.25
CA LYS A 147 -10.47 -9.88 5.88
C LYS A 147 -9.72 -9.09 6.95
N GLY A 148 -8.86 -8.18 6.53
CA GLY A 148 -8.14 -7.33 7.47
C GLY A 148 -6.84 -6.78 6.91
N LEU A 149 -5.98 -7.62 6.36
CA LEU A 149 -4.71 -7.22 5.77
C LEU A 149 -4.65 -7.61 4.29
N HIS A 150 -4.33 -6.63 3.45
CA HIS A 150 -4.12 -6.79 2.02
C HIS A 150 -2.79 -6.18 1.63
N PHE A 151 -1.98 -6.90 0.85
CA PHE A 151 -0.68 -6.45 0.38
C PHE A 151 -0.63 -6.51 -1.13
N THR A 152 -0.24 -5.42 -1.76
CA THR A 152 0.01 -5.35 -3.19
C THR A 152 1.43 -4.88 -3.41
N PHE A 153 2.22 -5.64 -4.17
CA PHE A 153 3.57 -5.28 -4.60
C PHE A 153 3.58 -5.09 -6.11
N ILE A 154 4.15 -3.99 -6.56
CA ILE A 154 4.25 -3.64 -7.98
C ILE A 154 5.72 -3.64 -8.38
N GLU A 155 6.11 -4.47 -9.35
CA GLU A 155 7.44 -4.46 -9.95
C GLU A 155 7.49 -3.42 -11.08
N LEU A 156 7.90 -2.20 -10.76
CA LEU A 156 7.93 -1.09 -11.72
C LEU A 156 8.75 -1.37 -12.99
N PRO A 157 9.90 -2.08 -12.94
CA PRO A 157 10.67 -2.37 -14.16
C PRO A 157 9.94 -3.26 -15.17
N LYS A 158 8.93 -4.04 -14.73
CA LYS A 158 8.10 -4.87 -15.62
C LYS A 158 6.95 -4.09 -16.27
N PHE A 159 6.65 -2.90 -15.77
CA PHE A 159 5.59 -2.06 -16.31
C PHE A 159 6.12 -1.31 -17.54
N LEU A 160 5.91 -1.89 -18.72
CA LEU A 160 6.31 -1.31 -19.98
C LEU A 160 5.10 -0.63 -20.64
N ILE A 161 5.10 0.70 -20.68
CA ILE A 161 4.19 1.45 -21.54
C ILE A 161 4.87 1.56 -22.92
N PRO A 162 4.29 1.05 -24.01
CA PRO A 162 4.78 1.34 -25.33
C PRO A 162 4.73 2.85 -25.53
N LEU A 163 5.89 3.50 -25.73
CA LEU A 163 5.92 4.89 -26.16
C LEU A 163 5.17 4.98 -27.49
N PRO A 164 4.30 6.00 -27.69
CA PRO A 164 3.69 6.19 -29.00
C PRO A 164 4.81 6.31 -30.03
N THR A 165 4.80 5.41 -31.00
CA THR A 165 5.69 5.51 -32.15
C THR A 165 5.36 6.83 -32.82
N SER A 166 6.31 7.77 -32.77
CA SER A 166 6.24 9.00 -33.56
C SER A 166 6.13 8.60 -35.02
N ALA A 167 4.96 8.88 -35.59
CA ALA A 167 4.74 8.79 -37.01
C ALA A 167 5.57 9.85 -37.75
#